data_93c9421c1b70e04cfda70cb60f6587fc
#
_entry.id   93c9421c1b70e04cfda70cb60f6587fc
#
_cell.length_a   1.000
_cell.length_b   1.000
_cell.length_c   1.000
_cell.angle_alpha   90.00
_cell.angle_beta   90.00
_cell.angle_gamma   90.00
#
_symmetry.space_group_name_H-M   'P 1'
#
loop_
_entity.id
_entity.type
_entity.pdbx_description
1 polymer ?
#
loop_
_entity_poly.entity_id
_entity_poly.type
_entity_poly.pdbx_seq_one_letter_code
_entity_poly.pdbx_strand_id
1 'polypeptide(L)'
;MPTLRQGLWSYQRVAETPGRAKQQPVSMSKCVDPSADLKKNLEQLKARNCTVSAIARTGNAYAWTVACPLNGETLQIRSVITVENDTAFREEMSSHFGSQDSRSTLSARRVGDCTEAAPQWLHHRPSRPLVGAVK
;
A
#
# COMPACT_ATOMS: atom_id res chain seq x y z
N MET A 1 0.55 -13.90 7.26
CA MET A 1 0.83 -13.09 6.06
C MET A 1 -0.17 -13.45 4.98
N PRO A 2 -0.86 -12.50 4.39
CA PRO A 2 -1.83 -12.84 3.34
C PRO A 2 -1.17 -13.40 2.10
N THR A 3 -1.89 -14.27 1.39
CA THR A 3 -1.41 -14.90 0.16
C THR A 3 -2.07 -14.20 -1.02
N LEU A 4 -1.26 -13.49 -1.80
CA LEU A 4 -1.74 -12.72 -2.95
C LEU A 4 -0.87 -13.06 -4.15
N ARG A 5 -1.50 -13.17 -5.32
CA ARG A 5 -0.78 -13.55 -6.54
C ARG A 5 0.00 -12.38 -7.10
N GLN A 6 1.20 -12.64 -7.58
CA GLN A 6 1.97 -11.60 -8.28
C GLN A 6 1.33 -11.34 -9.64
N GLY A 7 1.55 -10.16 -10.17
CA GLY A 7 1.04 -9.78 -11.47
C GLY A 7 0.90 -8.27 -11.58
N LEU A 8 0.10 -7.85 -12.56
CA LEU A 8 -0.22 -6.45 -12.75
C LEU A 8 -1.42 -6.13 -11.85
N TRP A 9 -1.21 -5.20 -10.92
CA TRP A 9 -2.22 -4.82 -9.95
C TRP A 9 -2.65 -3.37 -10.16
N SER A 10 -3.95 -3.15 -10.04
CA SER A 10 -4.52 -1.82 -10.07
C SER A 10 -4.87 -1.43 -8.63
N TYR A 11 -4.44 -0.23 -8.23
CA TYR A 11 -4.63 0.29 -6.88
C TYR A 11 -5.42 1.58 -6.93
N GLN A 12 -6.31 1.76 -5.97
CA GLN A 12 -7.00 3.03 -5.77
C GLN A 12 -6.94 3.38 -4.30
N ARG A 13 -6.40 4.54 -3.99
CA ARG A 13 -6.24 4.99 -2.61
C ARG A 13 -7.04 6.27 -2.37
N VAL A 14 -7.77 6.29 -1.28
CA VAL A 14 -8.48 7.49 -0.82
C VAL A 14 -7.94 7.82 0.57
N ALA A 15 -7.45 9.06 0.74
CA ALA A 15 -6.91 9.52 2.02
C ALA A 15 -7.86 10.54 2.60
N GLU A 16 -8.03 10.52 3.93
CA GLU A 16 -8.89 11.44 4.66
C GLU A 16 -8.15 11.98 5.87
N THR A 17 -8.28 13.28 6.10
CA THR A 17 -7.78 13.93 7.31
C THR A 17 -8.97 14.65 7.95
N PRO A 18 -9.23 14.42 9.25
CA PRO A 18 -10.34 15.08 9.91
C PRO A 18 -10.26 16.60 9.77
N GLY A 19 -11.39 17.21 9.52
CA GLY A 19 -11.46 18.66 9.36
C GLY A 19 -11.12 19.16 7.97
N ARG A 20 -10.83 18.28 7.05
CA ARG A 20 -10.52 18.64 5.67
C ARG A 20 -11.47 17.95 4.71
N ALA A 21 -11.63 18.54 3.53
CA ALA A 21 -12.42 17.91 2.49
C ALA A 21 -11.80 16.59 2.10
N LYS A 22 -12.65 15.63 1.71
CA LYS A 22 -12.18 14.32 1.26
C LYS A 22 -11.35 14.51 0.00
N GLN A 23 -10.20 13.87 -0.03
CA GLN A 23 -9.30 14.02 -1.17
C GLN A 23 -9.75 13.15 -2.34
N GLN A 24 -9.32 13.54 -3.52
CA GLN A 24 -9.58 12.76 -4.72
C GLN A 24 -8.85 11.43 -4.66
N PRO A 25 -9.48 10.35 -5.15
CA PRO A 25 -8.79 9.07 -5.20
C PRO A 25 -7.55 9.15 -6.10
N VAL A 26 -6.49 8.45 -5.68
CA VAL A 26 -5.29 8.30 -6.47
C VAL A 26 -5.25 6.88 -7.00
N SER A 27 -5.09 6.74 -8.30
CA SER A 27 -5.07 5.42 -8.95
C SER A 27 -3.71 5.16 -9.57
N MET A 28 -3.26 3.91 -9.51
CA MET A 28 -2.02 3.52 -10.18
C MET A 28 -2.08 2.04 -10.49
N SER A 29 -1.29 1.62 -11.48
CA SER A 29 -1.12 0.21 -11.81
C SER A 29 0.36 -0.10 -11.89
N LYS A 30 0.75 -1.26 -11.39
CA LYS A 30 2.14 -1.68 -11.45
C LYS A 30 2.25 -3.19 -11.31
N CYS A 31 3.37 -3.72 -11.79
CA CYS A 31 3.68 -5.15 -11.63
C CYS A 31 4.30 -5.35 -10.27
N VAL A 32 3.68 -6.18 -9.45
CA VAL A 32 4.12 -6.40 -8.07
C VAL A 32 3.82 -7.81 -7.61
N ASP A 33 4.46 -8.16 -6.51
CA ASP A 33 4.11 -9.31 -5.67
C ASP A 33 3.67 -8.72 -4.34
N PRO A 34 2.36 -8.52 -4.12
CA PRO A 34 1.91 -7.78 -2.93
C PRO A 34 2.29 -8.44 -1.62
N SER A 35 2.33 -9.77 -1.56
CA SER A 35 2.73 -10.46 -0.32
C SER A 35 4.20 -10.21 -0.01
N ALA A 36 5.06 -10.29 -1.01
CA ALA A 36 6.48 -10.02 -0.81
C ALA A 36 6.72 -8.54 -0.48
N ASP A 37 5.98 -7.63 -1.12
CA ASP A 37 6.11 -6.20 -0.86
C ASP A 37 5.71 -5.88 0.58
N LEU A 38 4.63 -6.46 1.07
CA LEU A 38 4.20 -6.23 2.44
C LEU A 38 5.28 -6.69 3.42
N LYS A 39 5.81 -7.89 3.22
CA LYS A 39 6.85 -8.42 4.10
C LYS A 39 8.07 -7.51 4.10
N LYS A 40 8.48 -7.05 2.93
CA LYS A 40 9.64 -6.18 2.80
C LYS A 40 9.39 -4.84 3.50
N ASN A 41 8.20 -4.27 3.33
CA ASN A 41 7.87 -3.00 3.98
C ASN A 41 7.92 -3.12 5.50
N LEU A 42 7.39 -4.21 6.07
CA LEU A 42 7.43 -4.39 7.51
C LEU A 42 8.86 -4.55 8.02
N GLU A 43 9.71 -5.24 7.26
CA GLU A 43 11.11 -5.38 7.63
C GLU A 43 11.86 -4.05 7.56
N GLN A 44 11.56 -3.22 6.57
CA GLN A 44 12.16 -1.89 6.45
C GLN A 44 11.76 -0.99 7.61
N LEU A 45 10.51 -1.09 8.07
CA LEU A 45 10.07 -0.31 9.22
C LEU A 45 10.82 -0.71 10.48
N LYS A 46 11.04 -2.01 10.68
CA LYS A 46 11.84 -2.46 11.82
C LYS A 46 13.26 -1.94 11.75
N ALA A 47 13.84 -1.89 10.54
CA ALA A 47 15.20 -1.38 10.37
C ALA A 47 15.30 0.11 10.67
N ARG A 48 14.18 0.83 10.66
CA ARG A 48 14.13 2.26 11.01
C ARG A 48 13.73 2.49 12.46
N ASN A 49 13.90 1.47 13.30
CA ASN A 49 13.57 1.53 14.72
C ASN A 49 12.08 1.64 15.02
N CYS A 50 11.23 1.27 14.07
CA CYS A 50 9.81 1.17 14.34
C CYS A 50 9.52 -0.15 15.03
N THR A 51 8.52 -0.13 15.91
CA THR A 51 8.03 -1.35 16.56
C THR A 51 6.84 -1.84 15.76
N VAL A 52 6.91 -3.07 15.25
CA VAL A 52 5.85 -3.67 14.44
C VAL A 52 5.27 -4.83 15.24
N SER A 53 3.96 -4.82 15.46
CA SER A 53 3.29 -5.90 16.19
C SER A 53 3.26 -7.17 15.33
N ALA A 54 2.97 -8.29 15.98
CA ALA A 54 2.65 -9.51 15.24
C ALA A 54 1.37 -9.28 14.43
N ILE A 55 1.26 -9.97 13.30
CA ILE A 55 0.06 -9.88 12.48
C ILE A 55 -1.01 -10.79 13.12
N ALA A 56 -2.16 -10.20 13.43
CA ALA A 56 -3.29 -10.93 13.97
C ALA A 56 -4.26 -11.23 12.84
N ARG A 57 -4.61 -12.50 12.69
CA ARG A 57 -5.54 -12.91 11.65
C ARG A 57 -6.89 -13.26 12.25
N THR A 58 -7.97 -12.72 11.66
CA THR A 58 -9.34 -13.08 12.00
C THR A 58 -10.07 -13.30 10.70
N GLY A 59 -10.37 -14.56 10.37
CA GLY A 59 -10.97 -14.89 9.09
C GLY A 59 -10.05 -14.49 7.95
N ASN A 60 -10.54 -13.60 7.08
CA ASN A 60 -9.76 -13.08 5.96
C ASN A 60 -9.16 -11.70 6.24
N ALA A 61 -9.21 -11.24 7.51
CA ALA A 61 -8.67 -9.95 7.89
C ALA A 61 -7.33 -10.15 8.62
N TYR A 62 -6.35 -9.33 8.26
CA TYR A 62 -5.01 -9.34 8.86
C TYR A 62 -4.74 -7.95 9.40
N ALA A 63 -4.44 -7.86 10.70
CA ALA A 63 -4.26 -6.56 11.37
C ALA A 63 -2.93 -6.51 12.09
N TRP A 64 -2.31 -5.33 12.05
CA TRP A 64 -1.08 -5.08 12.80
C TRP A 64 -0.97 -3.60 13.12
N THR A 65 -0.06 -3.27 14.03
CA THR A 65 0.22 -1.90 14.40
C THR A 65 1.71 -1.62 14.23
N VAL A 66 2.01 -0.35 13.97
CA VAL A 66 3.39 0.12 13.83
C VAL A 66 3.52 1.37 14.68
N ALA A 67 4.61 1.47 15.42
CA ALA A 67 4.93 2.67 16.20
C ALA A 67 6.35 3.09 15.84
N CYS A 68 6.48 4.30 15.32
CA CYS A 68 7.75 4.83 14.83
C CYS A 68 8.12 6.09 15.59
N PRO A 69 9.36 6.21 16.11
CA PRO A 69 9.81 7.47 16.68
C PRO A 69 10.03 8.49 15.56
N LEU A 70 9.53 9.70 15.78
CA LEU A 70 9.62 10.75 14.76
C LEU A 70 9.64 12.10 15.46
N ASN A 71 10.78 12.79 15.46
CA ASN A 71 10.92 14.13 16.02
C ASN A 71 10.47 14.24 17.48
N GLY A 72 10.82 13.25 18.30
CA GLY A 72 10.48 13.27 19.73
C GLY A 72 9.08 12.80 20.05
N GLU A 73 8.28 12.46 19.05
CA GLU A 73 6.94 11.91 19.25
C GLU A 73 6.87 10.54 18.59
N THR A 74 5.77 9.86 18.80
CA THR A 74 5.56 8.54 18.24
C THR A 74 4.45 8.59 17.20
N LEU A 75 4.77 8.19 15.98
CA LEU A 75 3.78 7.98 14.93
C LEU A 75 3.19 6.59 15.12
N GLN A 76 1.88 6.51 15.28
CA GLN A 76 1.19 5.23 15.46
C GLN A 76 0.35 4.95 14.24
N ILE A 77 0.47 3.75 13.70
CA ILE A 77 -0.27 3.33 12.51
C ILE A 77 -0.94 2.00 12.81
N ARG A 78 -2.20 1.91 12.44
CA ARG A 78 -2.92 0.64 12.49
C ARG A 78 -3.35 0.30 11.08
N SER A 79 -3.06 -0.93 10.65
CA SER A 79 -3.40 -1.41 9.33
C SER A 79 -4.25 -2.67 9.43
N VAL A 80 -5.27 -2.75 8.58
CA VAL A 80 -6.10 -3.95 8.45
C VAL A 80 -6.23 -4.25 6.96
N ILE A 81 -5.77 -5.43 6.56
CA ILE A 81 -5.96 -5.91 5.19
C ILE A 81 -7.05 -6.97 5.21
N THR A 82 -8.08 -6.78 4.39
CA THR A 82 -9.13 -7.76 4.18
C THR A 82 -8.94 -8.36 2.81
N VAL A 83 -8.69 -9.68 2.75
CA VAL A 83 -8.41 -10.38 1.51
C VAL A 83 -9.70 -10.99 1.00
N GLU A 84 -10.17 -10.55 -0.17
CA GLU A 84 -11.36 -11.12 -0.78
C GLU A 84 -11.02 -12.47 -1.44
N ASN A 85 -9.89 -12.50 -2.11
CA ASN A 85 -9.32 -13.71 -2.71
C ASN A 85 -7.88 -13.40 -3.07
N ASP A 86 -7.17 -14.31 -3.73
CA ASP A 86 -5.75 -14.09 -4.02
C ASP A 86 -5.51 -13.03 -5.11
N THR A 87 -6.57 -12.44 -5.67
CA THR A 87 -6.46 -11.39 -6.69
C THR A 87 -7.15 -10.10 -6.29
N ALA A 88 -7.61 -9.95 -5.04
CA ALA A 88 -8.26 -8.72 -4.61
C ALA A 88 -8.16 -8.57 -3.09
N PHE A 89 -7.84 -7.36 -2.65
CA PHE A 89 -7.82 -7.05 -1.23
C PHE A 89 -8.12 -5.58 -1.02
N ARG A 90 -8.41 -5.25 0.23
CA ARG A 90 -8.60 -3.87 0.65
C ARG A 90 -7.80 -3.65 1.92
N GLU A 91 -7.18 -2.49 2.03
CA GLU A 91 -6.42 -2.12 3.23
C GLU A 91 -7.01 -0.85 3.81
N GLU A 92 -7.28 -0.87 5.10
CA GLU A 92 -7.66 0.31 5.84
C GLU A 92 -6.53 0.66 6.79
N MET A 93 -6.06 1.91 6.71
CA MET A 93 -4.95 2.36 7.52
C MET A 93 -5.37 3.62 8.27
N SER A 94 -5.11 3.64 9.56
CA SER A 94 -5.30 4.85 10.37
C SER A 94 -3.98 5.21 11.02
N SER A 95 -3.71 6.50 11.14
CA SER A 95 -2.49 6.97 11.77
C SER A 95 -2.79 8.08 12.75
N HIS A 96 -1.92 8.19 13.76
CA HIS A 96 -2.03 9.20 14.81
C HIS A 96 -0.63 9.72 15.10
N PHE A 97 -0.46 11.03 14.98
CA PHE A 97 0.82 11.68 15.27
C PHE A 97 0.54 13.02 15.92
N GLY A 98 0.96 13.18 17.19
CA GLY A 98 0.62 14.34 17.96
C GLY A 98 -0.89 14.47 18.11
N SER A 99 -1.46 15.58 17.63
CA SER A 99 -2.90 15.77 17.64
C SER A 99 -3.54 15.50 16.28
N GLN A 100 -2.76 14.97 15.33
CA GLN A 100 -3.24 14.73 13.97
C GLN A 100 -3.64 13.28 13.79
N ASP A 101 -4.82 13.05 13.27
CA ASP A 101 -5.29 11.73 12.86
C ASP A 101 -5.51 11.74 11.36
N SER A 102 -5.25 10.61 10.72
CA SER A 102 -5.55 10.47 9.31
C SER A 102 -5.95 9.04 9.03
N ARG A 103 -6.64 8.86 7.92
CA ARG A 103 -7.13 7.56 7.47
C ARG A 103 -6.90 7.42 5.99
N SER A 104 -6.68 6.21 5.54
CA SER A 104 -6.68 5.93 4.11
C SER A 104 -7.28 4.55 3.86
N THR A 105 -7.89 4.40 2.70
CA THR A 105 -8.42 3.13 2.25
C THR A 105 -7.81 2.85 0.89
N LEU A 106 -7.24 1.65 0.74
CA LEU A 106 -6.65 1.18 -0.50
C LEU A 106 -7.46 0.01 -0.99
N SER A 107 -7.91 0.08 -2.24
CA SER A 107 -8.53 -1.05 -2.92
C SER A 107 -7.57 -1.55 -3.97
N ALA A 108 -7.37 -2.85 -4.04
CA ALA A 108 -6.38 -3.44 -4.93
C ALA A 108 -6.96 -4.65 -5.64
N ARG A 109 -6.69 -4.73 -6.94
CA ARG A 109 -7.17 -5.83 -7.76
C ARG A 109 -6.12 -6.21 -8.79
N ARG A 110 -5.86 -7.50 -8.92
CA ARG A 110 -4.98 -8.01 -9.96
C ARG A 110 -5.76 -7.97 -11.28
N VAL A 111 -5.18 -7.34 -12.28
CA VAL A 111 -5.86 -7.14 -13.56
C VAL A 111 -5.22 -7.93 -14.70
N GLY A 112 -4.12 -8.61 -14.45
CA GLY A 112 -3.50 -9.43 -15.46
C GLY A 112 -2.11 -9.87 -15.07
N ASP A 113 -1.43 -10.46 -16.02
CA ASP A 113 -0.04 -10.86 -15.85
C ASP A 113 0.88 -9.72 -16.25
N CYS A 114 2.07 -9.71 -15.68
CA CYS A 114 3.10 -8.77 -16.12
C CYS A 114 3.70 -9.29 -17.41
N THR A 115 3.99 -8.39 -18.33
CA THR A 115 4.65 -8.75 -19.57
C THR A 115 5.97 -8.01 -19.67
N GLU A 116 6.93 -8.63 -20.32
CA GLU A 116 8.21 -8.00 -20.53
C GLU A 116 8.13 -6.86 -21.52
N ALA A 117 7.14 -6.90 -22.41
CA ALA A 117 6.97 -5.84 -23.36
C ALA A 117 6.53 -4.53 -22.71
N ALA A 118 6.05 -4.59 -21.49
CA ALA A 118 5.61 -3.40 -20.74
C ALA A 118 6.36 -3.33 -19.42
N PRO A 119 7.63 -2.92 -19.43
CA PRO A 119 8.40 -2.80 -18.18
C PRO A 119 7.70 -1.87 -17.21
N GLN A 120 7.89 -2.15 -15.92
CA GLN A 120 7.22 -1.40 -14.86
C GLN A 120 7.48 0.10 -14.96
N TRP A 121 8.68 0.52 -15.33
CA TRP A 121 9.01 1.94 -15.40
C TRP A 121 8.19 2.69 -16.44
N LEU A 122 7.68 2.01 -17.47
CA LEU A 122 6.85 2.67 -18.45
C LEU A 122 5.53 3.14 -17.85
N HIS A 123 5.04 2.46 -16.84
CA HIS A 123 3.78 2.83 -16.23
C HIS A 123 3.88 4.10 -15.40
N HIS A 124 5.11 4.50 -15.07
CA HIS A 124 5.33 5.70 -14.27
C HIS A 124 5.71 6.90 -15.13
N ARG A 125 5.75 6.71 -16.44
CA ARG A 125 6.13 7.80 -17.31
C ARG A 125 4.88 8.38 -17.92
N PRO A 126 4.43 9.45 -17.39
CA PRO A 126 3.28 10.10 -17.98
C PRO A 126 3.72 10.55 -19.31
N SER A 127 3.19 10.41 -20.21
CA SER A 127 3.47 11.06 -21.40
C SER A 127 4.81 10.92 -21.88
N ARG A 128 5.31 10.39 -22.19
CA ARG A 128 6.46 10.40 -22.68
C ARG A 128 6.37 10.21 -23.95
N PRO A 129 6.46 10.62 -24.60
CA PRO A 129 6.37 10.25 -25.95
C PRO A 129 7.62 9.75 -26.55
N LEU A 130 7.46 9.77 -26.50
CA LEU A 130 8.36 9.37 -26.61
C LEU A 130 9.04 9.15 -27.11
N VAL A 131 8.97 9.19 -27.53
CA VAL A 131 9.82 8.91 -27.62
C VAL A 131 10.49 8.46 -27.76
N GLY A 132 10.33 8.57 -28.21
CA GLY A 132 11.12 8.15 -28.05
C GLY A 132 11.31 7.51 -28.08
N ALA A 133 10.96 7.62 -28.49
CA ALA A 133 11.34 7.07 -28.24
C ALA A 133 11.36 6.33 -28.39
N VAL A 134 11.02 6.41 -28.63
CA VAL A 134 11.31 5.96 -28.53
C VAL A 134 11.51 5.49 -28.73
N LYS A 135 11.50 5.71 -28.87
CA LYS A 135 11.90 5.59 -28.74
C LYS A 135 12.19 5.33 -28.33
#